data_3b5c4d4f50ff39fdbc8b646e5e07fe80
#
_entry.id   3b5c4d4f50ff39fdbc8b646e5e07fe80
#
_cell.length_a   1.000
_cell.length_b   1.000
_cell.length_c   1.000
_cell.angle_alpha   90.00
_cell.angle_beta   90.00
_cell.angle_gamma   90.00
#
_symmetry.space_group_name_H-M   'P 1'
#
loop_
_entity.id
_entity.type
_entity.pdbx_description
1 polymer ?
#
loop_
_entity_poly.entity_id
_entity_poly.type
_entity_poly.pdbx_seq_one_letter_code
_entity_poly.pdbx_strand_id
1 'polypeptide(L)'
;MKKTKFYFSKKLFFTCLFIFSLISINAQTKELNKEDAIVIKAIYDESLTSRDTYKLLDHLCNNIGHRLSGSAGASKAVEWTEMIMNSYGFDKTYKQDLFVPNWKRGDKEEARIIGQNDELRILALGMSVSTPKKGISAKVIEVKGVEDLEILGKDKIKGKIVFFNRPTDQRLISTGSAYGGAVDQRTAGPAEAAKYGAVAVVIRSIGTAFDDVPHTGVTRYVEGIKKIPAAALGVISADLLTQALKNNPNVKLFIKMNCETLQDAPSHNVVGELIGNEFPNEIITIGGHLDSWDVGQGAHDDGAGCMQSIQVLRLFQKLGIKPKRTIRAVMFMNEENGTRGGLKYAELAKKNNENHLIALESDAGAFTPRGFGVTAEASTIKKFRTWLPYFDRNTISYFKKGGGGVDINPLNRLLGTPTIGFIPDSQRMFDIHHSDNDSFDSVHPRELELGTASIASLIYLIDKYGL
;
A
#
# COMPACT_ATOMS: atom_id res chain seq x y z
N MET A 1 48.77 -0.42 -81.26
CA MET A 1 49.81 -0.64 -80.24
C MET A 1 50.02 0.66 -79.46
N LYS A 2 49.53 0.81 -78.27
CA LYS A 2 49.79 1.93 -77.37
C LYS A 2 50.09 1.36 -75.99
N LYS A 3 51.34 1.59 -75.52
CA LYS A 3 51.82 1.20 -74.21
C LYS A 3 51.30 2.19 -73.15
N THR A 4 50.62 1.71 -72.14
CA THR A 4 50.21 2.51 -70.99
C THR A 4 51.19 2.26 -69.83
N LYS A 5 51.85 3.31 -69.36
CA LYS A 5 52.74 3.32 -68.24
C LYS A 5 51.94 3.38 -66.95
N PHE A 6 52.20 2.44 -66.02
CA PHE A 6 51.67 2.50 -64.63
C PHE A 6 52.65 3.39 -63.81
N TYR A 7 52.06 4.38 -63.15
CA TYR A 7 52.73 5.17 -62.11
C TYR A 7 52.45 4.59 -60.75
N PHE A 8 53.46 4.19 -60.02
CA PHE A 8 53.43 3.80 -58.62
C PHE A 8 53.32 5.06 -57.74
N SER A 9 52.20 5.27 -57.05
CA SER A 9 52.03 6.30 -56.04
C SER A 9 52.51 5.75 -54.70
N LYS A 10 53.46 6.42 -54.06
CA LYS A 10 53.96 6.15 -52.72
C LYS A 10 52.81 6.39 -51.71
N LYS A 11 52.33 5.34 -51.06
CA LYS A 11 51.46 5.46 -49.91
C LYS A 11 52.23 5.95 -48.67
N LEU A 12 51.89 7.14 -48.22
CA LEU A 12 52.37 7.69 -46.98
C LEU A 12 51.61 6.94 -45.82
N PHE A 13 52.38 6.21 -45.01
CA PHE A 13 51.87 5.56 -43.80
C PHE A 13 51.72 6.63 -42.72
N PHE A 14 50.50 7.08 -42.51
CA PHE A 14 50.16 7.85 -41.31
C PHE A 14 49.91 6.86 -40.17
N THR A 15 50.86 6.74 -39.24
CA THR A 15 50.70 6.02 -37.98
C THR A 15 49.94 6.93 -37.05
N CYS A 16 48.61 6.73 -36.92
CA CYS A 16 47.82 7.32 -35.86
C CYS A 16 48.15 6.62 -34.54
N LEU A 17 48.97 7.28 -33.73
CA LEU A 17 49.16 6.90 -32.31
C LEU A 17 47.86 7.24 -31.57
N PHE A 18 47.01 6.25 -31.36
CA PHE A 18 45.89 6.37 -30.41
C PHE A 18 46.47 6.34 -29.00
N ILE A 19 46.65 7.52 -28.40
CA ILE A 19 46.89 7.66 -26.98
C ILE A 19 45.56 7.31 -26.31
N PHE A 20 45.42 6.06 -25.88
CA PHE A 20 44.41 5.66 -24.90
C PHE A 20 44.76 6.32 -23.57
N SER A 21 44.26 7.52 -23.30
CA SER A 21 44.22 8.04 -21.97
C SER A 21 43.22 7.13 -21.17
N LEU A 22 43.77 6.17 -20.47
CA LEU A 22 43.11 5.46 -19.38
C LEU A 22 42.74 6.53 -18.33
N ILE A 23 41.57 7.14 -18.50
CA ILE A 23 40.92 7.82 -17.40
C ILE A 23 40.54 6.68 -16.44
N SER A 24 41.42 6.38 -15.51
CA SER A 24 41.10 5.60 -14.33
C SER A 24 40.03 6.39 -13.60
N ILE A 25 38.75 6.08 -13.83
CA ILE A 25 37.65 6.45 -12.96
C ILE A 25 37.95 5.68 -11.68
N ASN A 26 38.77 6.27 -10.81
CA ASN A 26 38.79 5.91 -9.42
C ASN A 26 37.41 6.25 -8.84
N ALA A 27 36.42 5.36 -9.08
CA ALA A 27 35.32 5.23 -8.16
C ALA A 27 35.98 4.80 -6.85
N GLN A 28 36.27 5.78 -5.99
CA GLN A 28 36.59 5.52 -4.59
C GLN A 28 35.39 4.75 -4.05
N THR A 29 35.44 3.43 -4.12
CA THR A 29 34.58 2.57 -3.31
C THR A 29 34.96 2.88 -1.89
N LYS A 30 34.18 3.76 -1.23
CA LYS A 30 34.33 4.02 0.20
C LYS A 30 34.33 2.65 0.85
N GLU A 31 35.43 2.26 1.48
CA GLU A 31 35.54 0.95 2.12
C GLU A 31 34.38 0.84 3.12
N LEU A 32 33.61 -0.24 3.02
CA LEU A 32 32.48 -0.48 3.92
C LEU A 32 33.00 -0.51 5.36
N ASN A 33 32.32 0.20 6.25
CA ASN A 33 32.61 0.07 7.67
C ASN A 33 32.30 -1.38 8.10
N LYS A 34 33.34 -2.09 8.52
CA LYS A 34 33.24 -3.50 8.90
C LYS A 34 32.30 -3.74 10.06
N GLU A 35 32.24 -2.83 11.02
CA GLU A 35 31.32 -2.93 12.15
C GLU A 35 29.87 -2.87 11.70
N ASP A 36 29.53 -1.95 10.79
CA ASP A 36 28.19 -1.85 10.24
C ASP A 36 27.78 -3.11 9.48
N ALA A 37 28.71 -3.65 8.68
CA ALA A 37 28.45 -4.89 7.95
C ALA A 37 28.18 -6.07 8.90
N ILE A 38 28.89 -6.15 10.04
CA ILE A 38 28.66 -7.15 11.08
C ILE A 38 27.28 -6.98 11.74
N VAL A 39 26.91 -5.73 12.11
CA VAL A 39 25.63 -5.44 12.72
C VAL A 39 24.48 -5.75 11.75
N ILE A 40 24.57 -5.29 10.51
CA ILE A 40 23.54 -5.55 9.50
C ILE A 40 23.41 -7.04 9.23
N LYS A 41 24.54 -7.78 9.14
CA LYS A 41 24.47 -9.24 9.05
C LYS A 41 23.74 -9.86 10.23
N ALA A 42 24.03 -9.41 11.45
CA ALA A 42 23.36 -9.92 12.67
C ALA A 42 21.83 -9.62 12.65
N ILE A 43 21.42 -8.46 12.12
CA ILE A 43 20.00 -8.12 11.94
C ILE A 43 19.32 -9.12 11.00
N TYR A 44 19.92 -9.41 9.85
CA TYR A 44 19.39 -10.42 8.92
C TYR A 44 19.38 -11.82 9.49
N ASP A 45 20.47 -12.23 10.17
CA ASP A 45 20.58 -13.56 10.78
C ASP A 45 19.49 -13.76 11.85
N GLU A 46 19.31 -12.78 12.75
CA GLU A 46 18.30 -12.85 13.81
C GLU A 46 16.87 -12.88 13.24
N SER A 47 16.54 -11.97 12.32
CA SER A 47 15.21 -11.92 11.71
C SER A 47 14.87 -13.24 11.02
N LEU A 48 15.76 -13.73 10.15
CA LEU A 48 15.52 -14.94 9.36
C LEU A 48 15.46 -16.23 10.19
N THR A 49 16.12 -16.28 11.35
CA THR A 49 16.16 -17.48 12.20
C THR A 49 15.07 -17.48 13.27
N SER A 50 14.75 -16.33 13.86
CA SER A 50 13.72 -16.22 14.89
C SER A 50 12.30 -16.30 14.31
N ARG A 51 12.08 -15.73 13.13
CA ARG A 51 10.77 -15.62 12.45
C ARG A 51 9.70 -14.98 13.33
N ASP A 52 10.08 -14.00 14.13
CA ASP A 52 9.16 -13.41 15.09
C ASP A 52 8.15 -12.48 14.43
N THR A 53 8.50 -11.82 13.32
CA THR A 53 7.54 -11.03 12.53
C THR A 53 6.40 -11.91 12.02
N TYR A 54 6.75 -13.08 11.49
CA TYR A 54 5.76 -14.04 10.96
C TYR A 54 4.84 -14.60 12.05
N LYS A 55 5.37 -14.87 13.25
CA LYS A 55 4.57 -15.32 14.40
C LYS A 55 3.58 -14.24 14.89
N LEU A 56 4.00 -12.97 14.88
CA LEU A 56 3.10 -11.88 15.23
C LEU A 56 2.01 -11.71 14.18
N LEU A 57 2.36 -11.80 12.91
CA LEU A 57 1.39 -11.72 11.81
C LEU A 57 0.40 -12.88 11.87
N ASP A 58 0.86 -14.10 12.17
CA ASP A 58 0.00 -15.27 12.40
C ASP A 58 -1.08 -14.96 13.45
N HIS A 59 -0.66 -14.42 14.60
CA HIS A 59 -1.62 -14.07 15.65
C HIS A 59 -2.60 -13.01 15.20
N LEU A 60 -2.13 -11.94 14.58
CA LEU A 60 -2.96 -10.84 14.09
C LEU A 60 -4.00 -11.32 13.08
N CYS A 61 -3.60 -12.18 12.15
CA CYS A 61 -4.48 -12.69 11.09
C CYS A 61 -5.43 -13.79 11.60
N ASN A 62 -4.92 -14.79 12.30
CA ASN A 62 -5.68 -16.00 12.63
C ASN A 62 -6.43 -15.92 13.97
N ASN A 63 -6.03 -15.06 14.92
CA ASN A 63 -6.70 -14.91 16.21
C ASN A 63 -7.56 -13.64 16.28
N ILE A 64 -7.24 -12.61 15.49
CA ILE A 64 -8.02 -11.36 15.44
C ILE A 64 -8.78 -11.25 14.12
N GLY A 65 -8.10 -11.45 12.99
CA GLY A 65 -8.69 -11.42 11.65
C GLY A 65 -8.83 -10.00 11.10
N HIS A 66 -9.87 -9.78 10.26
CA HIS A 66 -10.14 -8.48 9.67
C HIS A 66 -10.39 -7.38 10.73
N ARG A 67 -9.98 -6.15 10.42
CA ARG A 67 -9.81 -5.10 11.44
C ARG A 67 -10.30 -3.73 10.96
N LEU A 68 -11.38 -3.68 10.17
CA LEU A 68 -11.88 -2.40 9.67
C LEU A 68 -12.11 -1.42 10.82
N SER A 69 -11.64 -0.21 10.67
CA SER A 69 -11.71 0.81 11.72
C SER A 69 -13.15 0.97 12.26
N GLY A 70 -13.30 1.11 13.58
CA GLY A 70 -14.59 1.11 14.27
C GLY A 70 -15.19 -0.26 14.57
N SER A 71 -14.58 -1.36 14.09
CA SER A 71 -15.03 -2.73 14.35
C SER A 71 -14.48 -3.30 15.67
N ALA A 72 -15.09 -4.40 16.13
CA ALA A 72 -14.55 -5.17 17.25
C ALA A 72 -13.17 -5.79 16.94
N GLY A 73 -12.89 -6.14 15.68
CA GLY A 73 -11.58 -6.61 15.24
C GLY A 73 -10.51 -5.54 15.42
N ALA A 74 -10.79 -4.30 14.99
CA ALA A 74 -9.87 -3.18 15.18
C ALA A 74 -9.58 -2.91 16.67
N SER A 75 -10.63 -2.94 17.54
CA SER A 75 -10.44 -2.76 18.98
C SER A 75 -9.54 -3.86 19.58
N LYS A 76 -9.76 -5.12 19.22
CA LYS A 76 -8.93 -6.24 19.67
C LYS A 76 -7.48 -6.09 19.19
N ALA A 77 -7.27 -5.63 17.95
CA ALA A 77 -5.94 -5.39 17.40
C ALA A 77 -5.19 -4.29 18.17
N VAL A 78 -5.86 -3.19 18.51
CA VAL A 78 -5.30 -2.11 19.35
C VAL A 78 -4.86 -2.65 20.70
N GLU A 79 -5.73 -3.37 21.42
CA GLU A 79 -5.44 -3.93 22.74
C GLU A 79 -4.29 -4.95 22.69
N TRP A 80 -4.32 -5.84 21.72
CA TRP A 80 -3.28 -6.85 21.55
C TRP A 80 -1.93 -6.21 21.20
N THR A 81 -1.91 -5.23 20.33
CA THR A 81 -0.67 -4.56 19.91
C THR A 81 -0.03 -3.80 21.08
N GLU A 82 -0.84 -3.09 21.88
CA GLU A 82 -0.36 -2.44 23.11
C GLU A 82 0.21 -3.48 24.09
N MET A 83 -0.49 -4.59 24.30
CA MET A 83 -0.03 -5.67 25.17
C MET A 83 1.32 -6.25 24.71
N ILE A 84 1.49 -6.52 23.42
CA ILE A 84 2.74 -7.06 22.86
C ILE A 84 3.89 -6.08 23.01
N MET A 85 3.69 -4.80 22.68
CA MET A 85 4.72 -3.77 22.85
C MET A 85 5.14 -3.63 24.32
N ASN A 86 4.17 -3.65 25.25
CA ASN A 86 4.45 -3.65 26.70
C ASN A 86 5.21 -4.90 27.13
N SER A 87 4.85 -6.08 26.61
CA SER A 87 5.52 -7.33 26.95
C SER A 87 6.99 -7.38 26.50
N TYR A 88 7.34 -6.65 25.46
CA TYR A 88 8.72 -6.51 24.98
C TYR A 88 9.55 -5.53 25.83
N GLY A 89 8.89 -4.75 26.71
CA GLY A 89 9.57 -3.80 27.59
C GLY A 89 10.22 -2.68 26.79
N PHE A 90 9.51 -2.11 25.82
CA PHE A 90 9.93 -0.87 25.18
C PHE A 90 9.96 0.26 26.22
N ASP A 91 10.80 1.27 26.02
CA ASP A 91 10.96 2.37 26.98
C ASP A 91 9.65 3.14 27.19
N LYS A 92 8.82 3.23 26.15
CA LYS A 92 7.44 3.72 26.25
C LYS A 92 6.52 2.92 25.34
N THR A 93 5.30 2.70 25.83
CA THR A 93 4.17 2.21 25.04
C THR A 93 2.93 3.00 25.44
N TYR A 94 2.20 3.54 24.47
CA TYR A 94 1.00 4.33 24.73
C TYR A 94 0.04 4.34 23.55
N LYS A 95 -1.20 4.76 23.80
CA LYS A 95 -2.23 4.96 22.80
C LYS A 95 -2.45 6.45 22.53
N GLN A 96 -2.79 6.79 21.28
CA GLN A 96 -3.23 8.13 20.90
C GLN A 96 -4.70 8.05 20.50
N ASP A 97 -5.57 8.74 21.24
CA ASP A 97 -7.02 8.71 21.07
C ASP A 97 -7.46 9.41 19.78
N LEU A 98 -8.37 8.79 19.06
CA LEU A 98 -9.05 9.38 17.90
C LEU A 98 -10.46 8.79 17.73
N PHE A 99 -11.28 9.42 16.88
CA PHE A 99 -12.55 8.88 16.43
C PHE A 99 -12.45 8.48 14.96
N VAL A 100 -13.00 7.31 14.63
CA VAL A 100 -12.94 6.71 13.28
C VAL A 100 -14.33 6.43 12.73
N PRO A 101 -14.52 6.43 11.40
CA PRO A 101 -15.77 5.99 10.80
C PRO A 101 -16.13 4.57 11.26
N ASN A 102 -17.42 4.34 11.48
CA ASN A 102 -17.95 3.03 11.83
C ASN A 102 -18.94 2.60 10.76
N TRP A 103 -18.48 1.77 9.85
CA TRP A 103 -19.27 1.23 8.76
C TRP A 103 -19.29 -0.29 8.82
N LYS A 104 -20.43 -0.89 8.51
CA LYS A 104 -20.64 -2.34 8.48
C LYS A 104 -21.17 -2.75 7.13
N ARG A 105 -20.61 -3.83 6.58
CA ARG A 105 -21.06 -4.43 5.33
C ARG A 105 -22.44 -5.06 5.45
N GLY A 106 -22.72 -5.72 6.56
CA GLY A 106 -23.95 -6.48 6.79
C GLY A 106 -23.87 -7.91 6.26
N ASP A 107 -25.04 -8.46 5.85
CA ASP A 107 -25.12 -9.82 5.34
C ASP A 107 -24.48 -9.93 3.93
N LYS A 108 -24.24 -11.17 3.52
CA LYS A 108 -23.71 -11.49 2.19
C LYS A 108 -24.53 -10.84 1.08
N GLU A 109 -23.85 -10.18 0.18
CA GLU A 109 -24.45 -9.53 -0.97
C GLU A 109 -24.92 -10.53 -2.03
N GLU A 110 -25.96 -10.14 -2.76
CA GLU A 110 -26.53 -10.92 -3.85
C GLU A 110 -26.47 -10.13 -5.16
N ALA A 111 -26.04 -10.77 -6.24
CA ALA A 111 -26.16 -10.23 -7.59
C ALA A 111 -26.49 -11.34 -8.60
N ARG A 112 -27.40 -11.04 -9.54
CA ARG A 112 -27.72 -11.94 -10.64
C ARG A 112 -28.25 -11.21 -11.86
N ILE A 113 -27.99 -11.74 -13.02
CA ILE A 113 -28.59 -11.27 -14.28
C ILE A 113 -30.02 -11.85 -14.34
N ILE A 114 -31.01 -10.96 -14.47
CA ILE A 114 -32.41 -11.39 -14.54
C ILE A 114 -32.66 -12.25 -15.80
N GLY A 115 -33.19 -13.44 -15.57
CA GLY A 115 -33.44 -14.43 -16.64
C GLY A 115 -32.28 -15.37 -16.93
N GLN A 116 -31.20 -15.30 -16.13
CA GLN A 116 -30.11 -16.27 -16.10
C GLN A 116 -30.04 -16.94 -14.72
N ASN A 117 -29.46 -18.13 -14.66
CA ASN A 117 -29.35 -18.90 -13.41
C ASN A 117 -28.07 -18.62 -12.63
N ASP A 118 -27.10 -17.97 -13.25
CA ASP A 118 -25.78 -17.73 -12.65
C ASP A 118 -25.84 -16.57 -11.68
N GLU A 119 -25.33 -16.80 -10.46
CA GLU A 119 -25.04 -15.75 -9.50
C GLU A 119 -23.71 -15.08 -9.88
N LEU A 120 -23.67 -13.74 -9.78
CA LEU A 120 -22.44 -12.99 -9.94
C LEU A 120 -21.78 -12.78 -8.57
N ARG A 121 -20.47 -12.95 -8.51
CA ARG A 121 -19.69 -12.64 -7.32
C ARG A 121 -19.62 -11.12 -7.17
N ILE A 122 -20.17 -10.63 -6.06
CA ILE A 122 -20.28 -9.20 -5.77
C ILE A 122 -19.88 -8.91 -4.33
N LEU A 123 -19.31 -7.73 -4.11
CA LEU A 123 -18.90 -7.24 -2.80
C LEU A 123 -19.20 -5.74 -2.72
N ALA A 124 -19.90 -5.28 -1.69
CA ALA A 124 -20.15 -3.86 -1.49
C ALA A 124 -18.84 -3.08 -1.39
N LEU A 125 -18.79 -1.91 -2.00
CA LEU A 125 -17.67 -0.99 -1.79
C LEU A 125 -17.73 -0.41 -0.38
N GLY A 126 -16.58 -0.19 0.21
CA GLY A 126 -16.47 0.43 1.53
C GLY A 126 -17.19 1.78 1.58
N MET A 127 -17.90 2.04 2.66
CA MET A 127 -18.77 3.20 2.89
C MET A 127 -20.03 3.24 2.01
N SER A 128 -20.32 2.19 1.23
CA SER A 128 -21.56 2.12 0.46
C SER A 128 -22.81 2.16 1.35
N VAL A 129 -23.90 2.68 0.78
CA VAL A 129 -25.22 2.60 1.41
C VAL A 129 -25.96 1.33 0.99
N SER A 130 -26.95 0.90 1.78
CA SER A 130 -27.81 -0.25 1.49
C SER A 130 -28.63 -0.07 0.21
N THR A 131 -29.00 -1.18 -0.39
CA THR A 131 -30.18 -1.23 -1.25
C THR A 131 -31.48 -1.18 -0.41
N PRO A 132 -32.64 -0.91 -1.00
CA PRO A 132 -33.90 -1.24 -0.37
C PRO A 132 -33.95 -2.73 0.03
N LYS A 133 -34.72 -3.09 1.07
CA LYS A 133 -34.83 -4.49 1.58
C LYS A 133 -35.11 -5.55 0.50
N LYS A 134 -35.86 -5.18 -0.55
CA LYS A 134 -36.16 -6.08 -1.69
C LYS A 134 -35.08 -6.11 -2.77
N GLY A 135 -33.96 -5.41 -2.58
CA GLY A 135 -32.94 -5.21 -3.58
C GLY A 135 -33.33 -4.18 -4.66
N ILE A 136 -32.47 -4.06 -5.65
CA ILE A 136 -32.67 -3.22 -6.85
C ILE A 136 -32.61 -4.12 -8.07
N SER A 137 -33.62 -4.01 -8.95
CA SER A 137 -33.61 -4.60 -10.29
C SER A 137 -33.74 -3.48 -11.32
N ALA A 138 -32.70 -3.26 -12.11
CA ALA A 138 -32.70 -2.20 -13.12
C ALA A 138 -31.91 -2.61 -14.38
N LYS A 139 -32.18 -1.93 -15.50
CA LYS A 139 -31.35 -2.06 -16.70
C LYS A 139 -29.94 -1.58 -16.41
N VAL A 140 -28.97 -2.23 -17.02
CA VAL A 140 -27.56 -1.88 -16.89
C VAL A 140 -27.13 -0.99 -18.06
N ILE A 141 -26.24 -0.03 -17.77
CA ILE A 141 -25.50 0.70 -18.79
C ILE A 141 -23.99 0.58 -18.48
N GLU A 142 -23.25 0.01 -19.42
CA GLU A 142 -21.81 -0.14 -19.32
C GLU A 142 -21.08 1.13 -19.75
N VAL A 143 -20.08 1.55 -18.97
CA VAL A 143 -19.20 2.68 -19.25
C VAL A 143 -17.76 2.31 -18.93
N LYS A 144 -16.78 3.00 -19.51
CA LYS A 144 -15.35 2.79 -19.26
C LYS A 144 -14.77 3.75 -18.23
N GLY A 145 -15.35 4.93 -18.07
CA GLY A 145 -14.87 5.94 -17.15
C GLY A 145 -15.97 6.88 -16.71
N VAL A 146 -15.64 7.78 -15.80
CA VAL A 146 -16.58 8.81 -15.32
C VAL A 146 -16.92 9.83 -16.41
N GLU A 147 -16.03 10.05 -17.34
CA GLU A 147 -16.20 10.93 -18.51
C GLU A 147 -17.31 10.47 -19.45
N ASP A 148 -17.58 9.17 -19.55
CA ASP A 148 -18.66 8.61 -20.36
C ASP A 148 -20.04 9.06 -19.87
N LEU A 149 -20.16 9.38 -18.59
CA LEU A 149 -21.44 9.80 -18.00
C LEU A 149 -21.94 11.11 -18.60
N GLU A 150 -21.05 12.07 -18.84
CA GLU A 150 -21.38 13.34 -19.48
C GLU A 150 -21.81 13.14 -20.94
N ILE A 151 -21.07 12.29 -21.67
CA ILE A 151 -21.36 11.96 -23.07
C ILE A 151 -22.73 11.31 -23.22
N LEU A 152 -23.08 10.39 -22.31
CA LEU A 152 -24.36 9.69 -22.32
C LEU A 152 -25.53 10.58 -21.88
N GLY A 153 -25.29 11.45 -20.93
CA GLY A 153 -26.28 12.34 -20.35
C GLY A 153 -27.34 11.65 -19.51
N LYS A 154 -28.15 12.46 -18.82
CA LYS A 154 -29.14 12.03 -17.84
C LYS A 154 -30.20 11.10 -18.43
N ASP A 155 -30.64 11.31 -19.64
CA ASP A 155 -31.73 10.54 -20.29
C ASP A 155 -31.34 9.06 -20.50
N LYS A 156 -30.05 8.80 -20.75
CA LYS A 156 -29.53 7.43 -20.91
C LYS A 156 -29.25 6.73 -19.59
N ILE A 157 -28.98 7.47 -18.52
CA ILE A 157 -28.48 6.93 -17.24
C ILE A 157 -29.59 6.82 -16.19
N LYS A 158 -30.53 7.76 -16.15
CA LYS A 158 -31.59 7.83 -15.13
C LYS A 158 -32.33 6.50 -14.97
N GLY A 159 -32.40 6.02 -13.73
CA GLY A 159 -33.09 4.78 -13.34
C GLY A 159 -32.34 3.49 -13.69
N LYS A 160 -31.10 3.57 -14.14
CA LYS A 160 -30.28 2.41 -14.47
C LYS A 160 -29.21 2.15 -13.41
N ILE A 161 -28.65 0.94 -13.42
CA ILE A 161 -27.39 0.60 -12.78
C ILE A 161 -26.28 0.96 -13.75
N VAL A 162 -25.33 1.78 -13.32
CA VAL A 162 -24.11 2.07 -14.10
C VAL A 162 -23.08 1.00 -13.78
N PHE A 163 -22.56 0.37 -14.83
CA PHE A 163 -21.47 -0.59 -14.74
C PHE A 163 -20.17 0.02 -15.28
N PHE A 164 -19.29 0.43 -14.37
CA PHE A 164 -17.94 0.86 -14.74
C PHE A 164 -17.07 -0.36 -15.02
N ASN A 165 -16.65 -0.52 -16.27
CA ASN A 165 -15.94 -1.71 -16.74
C ASN A 165 -14.59 -1.35 -17.39
N ARG A 166 -13.79 -0.52 -16.71
CA ARG A 166 -12.40 -0.25 -17.08
C ARG A 166 -11.48 -1.19 -16.32
N PRO A 167 -10.80 -2.15 -16.99
CA PRO A 167 -9.81 -2.99 -16.35
C PRO A 167 -8.56 -2.16 -15.99
N THR A 168 -7.76 -2.68 -15.07
CA THR A 168 -6.38 -2.23 -14.86
C THR A 168 -5.57 -2.43 -16.14
N ASP A 169 -4.70 -1.48 -16.48
CA ASP A 169 -3.86 -1.57 -17.69
C ASP A 169 -2.70 -2.55 -17.47
N GLN A 170 -2.87 -3.78 -17.93
CA GLN A 170 -1.89 -4.87 -17.82
C GLN A 170 -0.57 -4.62 -18.59
N ARG A 171 -0.49 -3.57 -19.41
CA ARG A 171 0.75 -3.18 -20.12
C ARG A 171 1.71 -2.43 -19.20
N LEU A 172 1.24 -1.92 -18.07
CA LEU A 172 2.05 -1.18 -17.12
C LEU A 172 2.81 -2.13 -16.21
N ILE A 173 4.15 -2.03 -16.22
CA ILE A 173 5.03 -2.80 -15.33
C ILE A 173 4.78 -2.43 -13.86
N SER A 174 4.50 -1.15 -13.60
CA SER A 174 4.10 -0.70 -12.26
C SER A 174 2.63 -1.03 -12.01
N THR A 175 2.38 -2.07 -11.22
CA THR A 175 1.03 -2.47 -10.83
C THR A 175 0.30 -1.39 -10.02
N GLY A 176 1.02 -0.62 -9.19
CA GLY A 176 0.47 0.56 -8.51
C GLY A 176 0.01 1.65 -9.48
N SER A 177 0.72 1.85 -10.61
CA SER A 177 0.26 2.77 -11.66
C SER A 177 -0.96 2.23 -12.41
N ALA A 178 -1.02 0.91 -12.64
CA ALA A 178 -2.17 0.27 -13.25
C ALA A 178 -3.42 0.39 -12.37
N TYR A 179 -3.28 0.15 -11.08
CA TYR A 179 -4.32 0.35 -10.07
C TYR A 179 -4.78 1.82 -10.01
N GLY A 180 -3.85 2.76 -9.86
CA GLY A 180 -4.14 4.19 -9.81
C GLY A 180 -4.88 4.71 -11.04
N GLY A 181 -4.60 4.13 -12.23
CA GLY A 181 -5.30 4.46 -13.48
C GLY A 181 -6.75 3.97 -13.57
N ALA A 182 -7.20 3.12 -12.63
CA ALA A 182 -8.56 2.57 -12.61
C ALA A 182 -9.37 2.95 -11.36
N VAL A 183 -8.73 3.52 -10.32
CA VAL A 183 -9.33 3.69 -8.98
C VAL A 183 -10.46 4.71 -8.92
N ASP A 184 -10.52 5.68 -9.82
CA ASP A 184 -11.55 6.73 -9.89
C ASP A 184 -12.97 6.16 -10.08
N GLN A 185 -13.13 5.07 -10.85
CA GLN A 185 -14.42 4.38 -11.02
C GLN A 185 -14.98 3.85 -9.68
N ARG A 186 -14.11 3.51 -8.72
CA ARG A 186 -14.51 3.12 -7.36
C ARG A 186 -14.74 4.33 -6.47
N THR A 187 -13.79 5.25 -6.43
CA THR A 187 -13.82 6.33 -5.46
C THR A 187 -14.82 7.44 -5.82
N ALA A 188 -14.88 7.84 -7.08
CA ALA A 188 -15.72 8.93 -7.57
C ALA A 188 -16.96 8.43 -8.33
N GLY A 189 -16.86 7.28 -9.02
CA GLY A 189 -17.91 6.76 -9.91
C GLY A 189 -19.32 6.77 -9.33
N PRO A 190 -19.56 6.30 -8.08
CA PRO A 190 -20.90 6.30 -7.49
C PRO A 190 -21.51 7.69 -7.33
N ALA A 191 -20.74 8.68 -6.87
CA ALA A 191 -21.21 10.05 -6.73
C ALA A 191 -21.46 10.70 -8.10
N GLU A 192 -20.56 10.47 -9.06
CA GLU A 192 -20.72 10.99 -10.43
C GLU A 192 -21.95 10.38 -11.12
N ALA A 193 -22.14 9.06 -11.07
CA ALA A 193 -23.31 8.41 -11.65
C ALA A 193 -24.63 8.87 -11.02
N ALA A 194 -24.64 9.16 -9.71
CA ALA A 194 -25.80 9.67 -9.00
C ALA A 194 -26.28 11.04 -9.52
N LYS A 195 -25.38 11.91 -9.97
CA LYS A 195 -25.73 13.21 -10.59
C LYS A 195 -26.62 13.05 -11.83
N TYR A 196 -26.44 11.96 -12.56
CA TYR A 196 -27.24 11.62 -13.74
C TYR A 196 -28.45 10.73 -13.43
N GLY A 197 -28.71 10.45 -12.14
CA GLY A 197 -29.89 9.73 -11.70
C GLY A 197 -29.77 8.20 -11.79
N ALA A 198 -28.56 7.66 -11.79
CA ALA A 198 -28.32 6.23 -11.59
C ALA A 198 -28.94 5.77 -10.25
N VAL A 199 -29.41 4.51 -10.19
CA VAL A 199 -30.00 3.92 -8.99
C VAL A 199 -29.01 3.11 -8.16
N ALA A 200 -27.94 2.63 -8.79
CA ALA A 200 -26.80 1.96 -8.18
C ALA A 200 -25.61 1.97 -9.14
N VAL A 201 -24.45 1.61 -8.61
CA VAL A 201 -23.23 1.39 -9.37
C VAL A 201 -22.69 -0.01 -9.10
N VAL A 202 -22.21 -0.68 -10.13
CA VAL A 202 -21.30 -1.82 -10.01
C VAL A 202 -20.03 -1.51 -10.79
N ILE A 203 -18.88 -1.92 -10.26
CA ILE A 203 -17.59 -1.76 -10.94
C ILE A 203 -16.97 -3.13 -11.20
N ARG A 204 -16.14 -3.24 -12.22
CA ARG A 204 -15.17 -4.33 -12.31
C ARG A 204 -14.17 -4.19 -11.16
N SER A 205 -13.84 -5.27 -10.48
CA SER A 205 -12.78 -5.27 -9.47
C SER A 205 -11.48 -4.69 -10.00
N ILE A 206 -10.84 -3.87 -9.17
CA ILE A 206 -9.59 -3.19 -9.52
C ILE A 206 -8.44 -4.01 -8.98
N GLY A 207 -7.96 -4.93 -9.76
CA GLY A 207 -6.88 -5.86 -9.43
C GLY A 207 -6.16 -6.33 -10.68
N THR A 208 -5.15 -7.17 -10.49
CA THR A 208 -4.35 -7.80 -11.56
C THR A 208 -4.66 -9.28 -11.73
N ALA A 209 -5.37 -9.90 -10.78
CA ALA A 209 -5.82 -11.29 -10.86
C ALA A 209 -6.89 -11.51 -11.94
N PHE A 210 -6.94 -12.74 -12.45
CA PHE A 210 -7.96 -13.22 -13.41
C PHE A 210 -8.87 -14.26 -12.72
N ASP A 211 -9.42 -13.89 -11.58
CA ASP A 211 -10.32 -14.71 -10.78
C ASP A 211 -11.70 -14.08 -10.64
N ASP A 212 -12.54 -14.65 -9.78
CA ASP A 212 -13.87 -14.11 -9.47
C ASP A 212 -13.99 -13.66 -8.03
N VAL A 213 -12.85 -13.29 -7.41
CA VAL A 213 -12.84 -12.68 -6.07
C VAL A 213 -13.01 -11.17 -6.20
N PRO A 214 -14.10 -10.60 -5.65
CA PRO A 214 -14.31 -9.15 -5.74
C PRO A 214 -13.34 -8.39 -4.84
N HIS A 215 -12.85 -7.24 -5.32
CA HIS A 215 -12.01 -6.30 -4.58
C HIS A 215 -12.82 -5.10 -4.12
N THR A 216 -12.84 -4.82 -2.83
CA THR A 216 -13.51 -3.67 -2.24
C THR A 216 -12.62 -2.42 -2.24
N GLY A 217 -12.85 -1.53 -1.32
CA GLY A 217 -12.14 -0.28 -1.08
C GLY A 217 -13.10 0.89 -0.96
N VAL A 218 -12.64 2.00 -0.43
CA VAL A 218 -13.50 3.14 -0.10
C VAL A 218 -14.15 3.76 -1.34
N THR A 219 -15.46 4.03 -1.26
CA THR A 219 -16.16 4.97 -2.14
C THR A 219 -16.42 6.28 -1.41
N ARG A 220 -16.38 7.40 -2.15
CA ARG A 220 -16.55 8.74 -1.58
C ARG A 220 -17.83 9.35 -2.08
N TYR A 221 -18.76 9.60 -1.14
CA TYR A 221 -19.97 10.36 -1.43
C TYR A 221 -19.72 11.86 -1.29
N VAL A 222 -20.41 12.63 -2.10
CA VAL A 222 -20.33 14.10 -2.13
C VAL A 222 -21.55 14.66 -1.45
N GLU A 223 -21.39 15.64 -0.57
CA GLU A 223 -22.48 16.35 0.09
C GLU A 223 -23.43 16.98 -0.93
N GLY A 224 -24.73 16.91 -0.69
CA GLY A 224 -25.76 17.39 -1.62
C GLY A 224 -26.06 16.44 -2.78
N ILE A 225 -25.27 15.39 -3.02
CA ILE A 225 -25.53 14.37 -4.03
C ILE A 225 -26.16 13.14 -3.36
N LYS A 226 -27.23 12.62 -3.96
CA LYS A 226 -27.90 11.41 -3.45
C LYS A 226 -26.91 10.25 -3.37
N LYS A 227 -26.75 9.66 -2.20
CA LYS A 227 -25.99 8.42 -2.04
C LYS A 227 -26.76 7.26 -2.69
N ILE A 228 -26.07 6.49 -3.51
CA ILE A 228 -26.59 5.28 -4.17
C ILE A 228 -25.72 4.08 -3.83
N PRO A 229 -26.29 2.85 -3.78
CA PRO A 229 -25.53 1.63 -3.53
C PRO A 229 -24.42 1.43 -4.56
N ALA A 230 -23.26 0.97 -4.09
CA ALA A 230 -22.09 0.74 -4.92
C ALA A 230 -21.37 -0.56 -4.54
N ALA A 231 -21.02 -1.38 -5.51
CA ALA A 231 -20.38 -2.67 -5.30
C ALA A 231 -19.36 -3.01 -6.41
N ALA A 232 -18.42 -3.88 -6.10
CA ALA A 232 -17.50 -4.47 -7.07
C ALA A 232 -17.96 -5.87 -7.48
N LEU A 233 -17.83 -6.19 -8.76
CA LEU A 233 -17.96 -7.54 -9.30
C LEU A 233 -16.57 -8.17 -9.43
N GLY A 234 -16.46 -9.48 -9.17
CA GLY A 234 -15.27 -10.23 -9.55
C GLY A 234 -14.98 -10.09 -11.06
N VAL A 235 -13.76 -10.30 -11.47
CA VAL A 235 -13.36 -10.08 -12.87
C VAL A 235 -14.14 -11.00 -13.83
N ILE A 236 -14.31 -12.27 -13.48
CA ILE A 236 -15.10 -13.23 -14.30
C ILE A 236 -16.57 -12.82 -14.33
N SER A 237 -17.16 -12.43 -13.18
CA SER A 237 -18.54 -11.94 -13.09
C SER A 237 -18.75 -10.66 -13.92
N ALA A 238 -17.78 -9.76 -13.95
CA ALA A 238 -17.82 -8.58 -14.80
C ALA A 238 -17.78 -8.93 -16.29
N ASP A 239 -17.00 -9.94 -16.69
CA ASP A 239 -16.98 -10.44 -18.07
C ASP A 239 -18.28 -11.11 -18.47
N LEU A 240 -18.91 -11.88 -17.57
CA LEU A 240 -20.24 -12.48 -17.79
C LEU A 240 -21.30 -11.38 -18.03
N LEU A 241 -21.30 -10.32 -17.20
CA LEU A 241 -22.22 -9.19 -17.38
C LEU A 241 -21.97 -8.47 -18.71
N THR A 242 -20.71 -8.26 -19.09
CA THR A 242 -20.33 -7.67 -20.38
C THR A 242 -20.84 -8.53 -21.55
N GLN A 243 -20.67 -9.83 -21.47
CA GLN A 243 -21.15 -10.75 -22.52
C GLN A 243 -22.68 -10.74 -22.62
N ALA A 244 -23.36 -10.72 -21.48
CA ALA A 244 -24.82 -10.60 -21.44
C ALA A 244 -25.32 -9.29 -22.12
N LEU A 245 -24.63 -8.16 -21.84
CA LEU A 245 -24.95 -6.85 -22.45
C LEU A 245 -24.70 -6.82 -23.95
N LYS A 246 -23.65 -7.49 -24.45
CA LYS A 246 -23.41 -7.66 -25.90
C LYS A 246 -24.53 -8.42 -26.58
N ASN A 247 -25.05 -9.47 -25.94
CA ASN A 247 -26.12 -10.30 -26.48
C ASN A 247 -27.49 -9.63 -26.36
N ASN A 248 -27.71 -8.85 -25.29
CA ASN A 248 -28.95 -8.11 -25.06
C ASN A 248 -28.68 -6.77 -24.36
N PRO A 249 -28.77 -5.63 -25.05
CA PRO A 249 -28.55 -4.32 -24.45
C PRO A 249 -29.60 -3.90 -23.40
N ASN A 250 -30.66 -4.71 -23.22
CA ASN A 250 -31.70 -4.48 -22.22
C ASN A 250 -31.57 -5.36 -20.98
N VAL A 251 -30.38 -5.96 -20.75
CA VAL A 251 -30.10 -6.75 -19.54
C VAL A 251 -30.49 -5.99 -18.29
N LYS A 252 -31.16 -6.68 -17.38
CA LYS A 252 -31.42 -6.19 -16.01
C LYS A 252 -30.54 -6.95 -15.03
N LEU A 253 -29.92 -6.22 -14.14
CA LEU A 253 -29.18 -6.77 -13.00
C LEU A 253 -30.01 -6.59 -11.75
N PHE A 254 -30.08 -7.63 -10.93
CA PHE A 254 -30.54 -7.57 -9.55
C PHE A 254 -29.31 -7.48 -8.63
N ILE A 255 -29.36 -6.57 -7.65
CA ILE A 255 -28.39 -6.47 -6.57
C ILE A 255 -29.11 -6.27 -5.23
N LYS A 256 -28.56 -6.85 -4.16
CA LYS A 256 -29.03 -6.65 -2.78
C LYS A 256 -27.84 -6.62 -1.85
N MET A 257 -27.80 -5.63 -0.98
CA MET A 257 -26.80 -5.43 0.06
C MET A 257 -27.36 -4.56 1.19
N ASN A 258 -26.89 -4.74 2.42
CA ASN A 258 -27.44 -4.10 3.62
C ASN A 258 -26.37 -3.45 4.50
N CYS A 259 -25.52 -2.64 3.87
CA CYS A 259 -24.49 -1.85 4.54
C CYS A 259 -25.09 -0.81 5.49
N GLU A 260 -24.40 -0.54 6.57
CA GLU A 260 -24.84 0.42 7.58
C GLU A 260 -23.69 1.37 7.96
N THR A 261 -23.97 2.67 8.00
CA THR A 261 -23.05 3.66 8.56
C THR A 261 -23.57 4.03 9.95
N LEU A 262 -22.78 3.76 10.96
CA LEU A 262 -23.05 4.07 12.36
C LEU A 262 -22.36 5.39 12.77
N GLN A 263 -22.59 5.79 14.03
CA GLN A 263 -21.85 6.90 14.62
C GLN A 263 -20.35 6.56 14.68
N ASP A 264 -19.48 7.56 14.46
CA ASP A 264 -18.05 7.40 14.63
C ASP A 264 -17.70 6.74 15.98
N ALA A 265 -16.78 5.80 15.95
CA ALA A 265 -16.34 5.04 17.12
C ALA A 265 -15.01 5.55 17.67
N PRO A 266 -14.79 5.49 19.00
CA PRO A 266 -13.47 5.73 19.56
C PRO A 266 -12.49 4.64 19.13
N SER A 267 -11.26 5.02 18.85
CA SER A 267 -10.16 4.12 18.49
C SER A 267 -8.81 4.77 18.83
N HIS A 268 -7.70 4.12 18.46
CA HIS A 268 -6.36 4.58 18.86
C HIS A 268 -5.32 4.21 17.81
N ASN A 269 -4.32 5.10 17.63
CA ASN A 269 -3.00 4.65 17.19
C ASN A 269 -2.29 4.01 18.38
N VAL A 270 -1.46 2.98 18.12
CA VAL A 270 -0.62 2.37 19.16
C VAL A 270 0.83 2.72 18.88
N VAL A 271 1.53 3.19 19.90
CA VAL A 271 2.89 3.71 19.76
C VAL A 271 3.84 3.01 20.72
N GLY A 272 4.98 2.55 20.20
CA GLY A 272 6.10 2.01 20.99
C GLY A 272 7.39 2.77 20.72
N GLU A 273 8.23 2.98 21.73
CA GLU A 273 9.49 3.74 21.60
C GLU A 273 10.67 3.02 22.23
N LEU A 274 11.83 3.09 21.56
CA LEU A 274 13.15 2.95 22.16
C LEU A 274 13.77 4.34 22.21
N ILE A 275 14.06 4.84 23.41
CA ILE A 275 14.57 6.20 23.61
C ILE A 275 16.06 6.28 23.24
N GLY A 276 16.42 7.28 22.45
CA GLY A 276 17.78 7.52 22.03
C GLY A 276 18.67 7.97 23.19
N ASN A 277 19.91 7.47 23.21
CA ASN A 277 20.88 7.77 24.28
C ASN A 277 21.74 9.02 24.01
N GLU A 278 21.85 9.48 22.75
CA GLU A 278 22.62 10.68 22.36
C GLU A 278 21.69 11.85 21.96
N PHE A 279 20.65 11.55 21.19
CA PHE A 279 19.71 12.52 20.64
C PHE A 279 18.25 12.12 20.90
N PRO A 280 17.81 12.04 22.18
CA PRO A 280 16.49 11.50 22.55
C PRO A 280 15.32 12.30 21.97
N ASN A 281 15.53 13.56 21.59
CA ASN A 281 14.51 14.43 21.01
C ASN A 281 14.44 14.35 19.48
N GLU A 282 15.35 13.66 18.81
CA GLU A 282 15.28 13.36 17.39
C GLU A 282 14.58 12.02 17.20
N ILE A 283 13.47 12.04 16.48
CA ILE A 283 12.60 10.87 16.33
C ILE A 283 12.73 10.30 14.92
N ILE A 284 12.98 9.00 14.84
CA ILE A 284 12.86 8.21 13.63
C ILE A 284 11.56 7.44 13.75
N THR A 285 10.55 7.80 12.95
CA THR A 285 9.24 7.12 12.96
C THR A 285 9.23 5.99 11.93
N ILE A 286 8.71 4.85 12.32
CA ILE A 286 8.42 3.71 11.43
C ILE A 286 6.99 3.25 11.68
N GLY A 287 6.26 2.83 10.66
CA GLY A 287 4.88 2.41 10.87
C GLY A 287 4.26 1.69 9.68
N GLY A 288 3.03 1.32 9.90
CA GLY A 288 2.05 0.80 8.97
C GLY A 288 0.67 0.98 9.57
N HIS A 289 -0.41 0.69 8.82
CA HIS A 289 -1.76 0.84 9.37
C HIS A 289 -2.28 -0.46 9.98
N LEU A 290 -2.90 -0.34 11.16
CA LEU A 290 -3.39 -1.48 11.91
C LEU A 290 -4.75 -1.96 11.45
N ASP A 291 -5.57 -1.08 10.89
CA ASP A 291 -6.84 -1.49 10.31
C ASP A 291 -6.65 -2.24 8.98
N SER A 292 -7.67 -2.92 8.55
CA SER A 292 -7.75 -3.60 7.25
C SER A 292 -9.20 -3.62 6.80
N TRP A 293 -9.45 -3.94 5.52
CA TRP A 293 -10.82 -4.22 5.09
C TRP A 293 -11.43 -5.39 5.87
N ASP A 294 -12.77 -5.44 5.85
CA ASP A 294 -13.60 -6.46 6.52
C ASP A 294 -13.75 -7.76 5.69
N VAL A 295 -12.87 -7.96 4.73
CA VAL A 295 -12.70 -9.15 3.89
C VAL A 295 -11.26 -9.60 3.97
N GLY A 296 -11.01 -10.89 3.81
CA GLY A 296 -9.68 -11.44 4.04
C GLY A 296 -9.24 -11.31 5.51
N GLN A 297 -7.95 -11.23 5.74
CA GLN A 297 -7.34 -11.08 7.06
C GLN A 297 -6.45 -9.84 7.16
N GLY A 298 -6.29 -9.07 6.08
CA GLY A 298 -5.39 -7.92 6.04
C GLY A 298 -3.95 -8.32 6.37
N ALA A 299 -3.45 -9.38 5.74
CA ALA A 299 -2.13 -9.91 6.02
C ALA A 299 -1.04 -9.08 5.35
N HIS A 300 -1.23 -8.76 4.06
CA HIS A 300 -0.35 -7.90 3.30
C HIS A 300 -0.72 -6.42 3.46
N ASP A 301 -2.00 -6.12 3.68
CA ASP A 301 -2.60 -4.80 3.72
C ASP A 301 -3.31 -4.56 5.09
N ASP A 302 -2.66 -4.09 6.15
CA ASP A 302 -1.22 -3.86 6.31
C ASP A 302 -0.71 -4.50 7.62
N GLY A 303 -1.18 -5.72 7.93
CA GLY A 303 -0.65 -6.47 9.06
C GLY A 303 0.87 -6.66 8.97
N ALA A 304 1.38 -6.87 7.75
CA ALA A 304 2.81 -7.06 7.52
C ALA A 304 3.64 -5.84 7.92
N GLY A 305 3.28 -4.65 7.48
CA GLY A 305 4.02 -3.42 7.80
C GLY A 305 3.97 -3.08 9.28
N CYS A 306 2.81 -3.30 9.92
CA CYS A 306 2.68 -3.18 11.36
C CYS A 306 3.65 -4.10 12.11
N MET A 307 3.65 -5.39 11.78
CA MET A 307 4.51 -6.35 12.48
C MET A 307 5.99 -6.15 12.19
N GLN A 308 6.34 -5.76 10.97
CA GLN A 308 7.70 -5.33 10.61
C GLN A 308 8.16 -4.16 11.48
N SER A 309 7.32 -3.15 11.64
CA SER A 309 7.66 -1.94 12.41
C SER A 309 7.88 -2.24 13.89
N ILE A 310 7.05 -3.07 14.51
CA ILE A 310 7.25 -3.52 15.90
C ILE A 310 8.57 -4.31 16.03
N GLN A 311 8.82 -5.21 15.08
CA GLN A 311 10.00 -6.09 15.13
C GLN A 311 11.31 -5.35 14.89
N VAL A 312 11.32 -4.21 14.20
CA VAL A 312 12.51 -3.35 14.13
C VAL A 312 12.99 -2.96 15.53
N LEU A 313 12.09 -2.48 16.40
CA LEU A 313 12.44 -2.15 17.78
C LEU A 313 12.93 -3.39 18.54
N ARG A 314 12.25 -4.52 18.36
CA ARG A 314 12.60 -5.76 19.05
C ARG A 314 13.97 -6.30 18.61
N LEU A 315 14.33 -6.18 17.33
CA LEU A 315 15.65 -6.55 16.82
C LEU A 315 16.77 -5.71 17.47
N PHE A 316 16.56 -4.41 17.62
CA PHE A 316 17.50 -3.53 18.32
C PHE A 316 17.73 -4.01 19.77
N GLN A 317 16.67 -4.33 20.50
CA GLN A 317 16.80 -4.85 21.87
C GLN A 317 17.54 -6.20 21.91
N LYS A 318 17.13 -7.17 21.07
CA LYS A 318 17.72 -8.52 21.06
C LYS A 318 19.21 -8.52 20.73
N LEU A 319 19.63 -7.63 19.84
CA LEU A 319 21.03 -7.50 19.42
C LEU A 319 21.83 -6.53 20.30
N GLY A 320 21.21 -5.95 21.33
CA GLY A 320 21.86 -4.98 22.21
C GLY A 320 22.24 -3.68 21.52
N ILE A 321 21.60 -3.36 20.38
CA ILE A 321 21.80 -2.10 19.66
C ILE A 321 21.10 -1.00 20.43
N LYS A 322 21.88 -0.08 21.00
CA LYS A 322 21.34 1.09 21.68
C LYS A 322 21.19 2.23 20.69
N PRO A 323 19.97 2.68 20.39
CA PRO A 323 19.78 3.72 19.42
C PRO A 323 20.35 5.06 19.93
N LYS A 324 20.91 5.86 19.03
CA LYS A 324 21.33 7.24 19.32
C LYS A 324 20.14 8.18 19.39
N ARG A 325 19.17 7.97 18.53
CA ARG A 325 17.91 8.71 18.38
C ARG A 325 16.74 7.87 18.86
N THR A 326 15.67 8.50 19.22
CA THR A 326 14.44 7.77 19.55
C THR A 326 13.87 7.10 18.30
N ILE A 327 13.72 5.77 18.34
CA ILE A 327 13.03 5.00 17.30
C ILE A 327 11.61 4.75 17.79
N ARG A 328 10.63 5.18 17.00
CA ARG A 328 9.22 5.11 17.34
C ARG A 328 8.47 4.27 16.30
N ALA A 329 7.89 3.15 16.73
CA ALA A 329 6.96 2.36 15.93
C ALA A 329 5.53 2.87 16.16
N VAL A 330 4.78 3.11 15.09
CA VAL A 330 3.40 3.60 15.12
C VAL A 330 2.52 2.69 14.29
N MET A 331 1.53 2.10 14.94
CA MET A 331 0.46 1.35 14.30
C MET A 331 -0.70 2.32 14.09
N PHE A 332 -0.78 2.86 12.88
CA PHE A 332 -1.80 3.85 12.54
C PHE A 332 -3.18 3.20 12.44
N MET A 333 -4.22 3.96 12.74
CA MET A 333 -5.60 3.49 12.65
C MET A 333 -6.38 4.31 11.64
N ASN A 334 -7.20 3.63 10.82
CA ASN A 334 -8.10 4.25 9.86
C ASN A 334 -7.42 4.80 8.59
N GLU A 335 -6.49 4.07 8.04
CA GLU A 335 -5.96 4.34 6.70
C GLU A 335 -7.05 4.07 5.65
N GLU A 336 -7.64 2.87 5.69
CA GLU A 336 -8.49 2.26 4.66
C GLU A 336 -9.70 3.10 4.27
N ASN A 337 -10.30 3.79 5.23
CA ASN A 337 -11.52 4.55 4.99
C ASN A 337 -11.54 5.95 5.60
N GLY A 338 -10.36 6.54 5.93
CA GLY A 338 -10.38 7.87 6.52
C GLY A 338 -9.08 8.61 6.75
N THR A 339 -7.95 7.94 6.89
CA THR A 339 -6.62 8.52 7.16
C THR A 339 -6.51 9.32 8.47
N ARG A 340 -7.44 9.10 9.43
CA ARG A 340 -7.52 9.92 10.66
C ARG A 340 -6.37 9.66 11.62
N GLY A 341 -5.80 8.44 11.62
CA GLY A 341 -4.66 8.08 12.46
C GLY A 341 -3.41 8.88 12.13
N GLY A 342 -3.02 8.89 10.87
CA GLY A 342 -1.87 9.65 10.39
C GLY A 342 -2.05 11.17 10.58
N LEU A 343 -3.26 11.69 10.32
CA LEU A 343 -3.58 13.10 10.58
C LEU A 343 -3.43 13.45 12.06
N LYS A 344 -4.03 12.64 12.96
CA LYS A 344 -3.95 12.82 14.40
C LYS A 344 -2.53 12.77 14.92
N TYR A 345 -1.73 11.83 14.41
CA TYR A 345 -0.33 11.70 14.77
C TYR A 345 0.46 12.95 14.43
N ALA A 346 0.33 13.45 13.20
CA ALA A 346 1.01 14.66 12.76
C ALA A 346 0.55 15.93 13.50
N GLU A 347 -0.75 16.04 13.82
CA GLU A 347 -1.28 17.13 14.64
C GLU A 347 -0.69 17.14 16.05
N LEU A 348 -0.59 15.98 16.70
CA LEU A 348 0.01 15.84 18.02
C LEU A 348 1.52 16.12 17.97
N ALA A 349 2.23 15.62 16.97
CA ALA A 349 3.64 15.92 16.77
C ALA A 349 3.89 17.44 16.65
N LYS A 350 3.08 18.14 15.85
CA LYS A 350 3.13 19.59 15.70
C LYS A 350 2.82 20.32 17.02
N LYS A 351 1.77 19.89 17.71
CA LYS A 351 1.36 20.48 19.01
C LYS A 351 2.46 20.35 20.07
N ASN A 352 3.15 19.24 20.09
CA ASN A 352 4.20 18.93 21.05
C ASN A 352 5.58 19.45 20.61
N ASN A 353 5.70 20.09 19.45
CA ASN A 353 6.96 20.53 18.84
C ASN A 353 7.97 19.38 18.70
N GLU A 354 7.51 18.19 18.33
CA GLU A 354 8.36 17.03 18.13
C GLU A 354 9.27 17.19 16.90
N ASN A 355 10.51 16.74 17.02
CA ASN A 355 11.50 16.77 15.94
C ASN A 355 11.58 15.40 15.26
N HIS A 356 10.78 15.19 14.22
CA HIS A 356 10.82 13.98 13.40
C HIS A 356 11.90 14.12 12.34
N LEU A 357 13.04 13.45 12.55
CA LEU A 357 14.16 13.41 11.60
C LEU A 357 13.73 12.86 10.26
N ILE A 358 12.98 11.72 10.29
CA ILE A 358 12.44 11.04 9.12
C ILE A 358 11.31 10.10 9.56
N ALA A 359 10.39 9.81 8.63
CA ALA A 359 9.36 8.80 8.83
C ALA A 359 9.40 7.75 7.71
N LEU A 360 9.23 6.46 8.06
CA LEU A 360 9.16 5.35 7.14
C LEU A 360 7.82 4.62 7.30
N GLU A 361 7.17 4.29 6.20
CA GLU A 361 5.97 3.46 6.18
C GLU A 361 6.18 2.22 5.31
N SER A 362 5.72 1.09 5.82
CA SER A 362 5.65 -0.17 5.11
C SER A 362 4.18 -0.50 4.88
N ASP A 363 3.70 -0.27 3.66
CA ASP A 363 2.32 -0.48 3.23
C ASP A 363 2.30 -0.84 1.73
N ALA A 364 2.92 -1.97 1.42
CA ALA A 364 2.99 -2.47 0.03
C ALA A 364 3.08 -4.01 -0.02
N GLY A 365 2.72 -4.67 1.10
CA GLY A 365 2.71 -6.12 1.24
C GLY A 365 4.03 -6.74 1.68
N ALA A 366 3.95 -8.00 2.06
CA ALA A 366 5.04 -8.81 2.63
C ALA A 366 5.86 -9.55 1.56
N PHE A 367 6.05 -8.97 0.39
CA PHE A 367 6.79 -9.59 -0.71
C PHE A 367 8.29 -9.32 -0.60
N THR A 368 9.09 -9.99 -1.46
CA THR A 368 10.54 -9.83 -1.47
C THR A 368 10.94 -8.35 -1.56
N PRO A 369 11.78 -7.83 -0.65
CA PRO A 369 12.26 -6.46 -0.69
C PRO A 369 12.93 -6.12 -2.03
N ARG A 370 12.77 -4.86 -2.50
CA ARG A 370 13.42 -4.38 -3.72
C ARG A 370 14.15 -3.06 -3.52
N GLY A 371 13.64 -2.17 -2.65
CA GLY A 371 14.23 -0.86 -2.44
C GLY A 371 13.44 0.04 -1.52
N PHE A 372 13.79 1.31 -1.56
CA PHE A 372 13.09 2.36 -0.83
C PHE A 372 12.83 3.55 -1.73
N GLY A 373 11.62 4.12 -1.62
CA GLY A 373 11.26 5.41 -2.18
C GLY A 373 11.49 6.50 -1.14
N VAL A 374 12.15 7.59 -1.49
CA VAL A 374 12.58 8.60 -0.55
C VAL A 374 12.12 9.98 -1.00
N THR A 375 11.31 10.65 -0.20
CA THR A 375 10.93 12.05 -0.34
C THR A 375 11.77 12.88 0.63
N ALA A 376 12.89 13.37 0.16
CA ALA A 376 13.88 14.14 0.90
C ALA A 376 14.72 14.98 -0.07
N GLU A 377 15.64 15.79 0.47
CA GLU A 377 16.65 16.51 -0.30
C GLU A 377 17.53 15.55 -1.13
N ALA A 378 17.99 16.02 -2.28
CA ALA A 378 18.82 15.21 -3.18
C ALA A 378 20.12 14.70 -2.53
N SER A 379 20.68 15.47 -1.61
CA SER A 379 21.85 15.09 -0.80
C SER A 379 21.58 13.86 0.06
N THR A 380 20.43 13.80 0.73
CA THR A 380 19.99 12.67 1.54
C THR A 380 19.83 11.41 0.71
N ILE A 381 19.17 11.50 -0.45
CA ILE A 381 19.01 10.36 -1.37
C ILE A 381 20.38 9.88 -1.88
N LYS A 382 21.29 10.82 -2.19
CA LYS A 382 22.67 10.49 -2.60
C LYS A 382 23.42 9.78 -1.46
N LYS A 383 23.28 10.23 -0.23
CA LYS A 383 23.85 9.58 0.96
C LYS A 383 23.32 8.16 1.11
N PHE A 384 21.99 7.95 1.06
CA PHE A 384 21.39 6.61 1.17
C PHE A 384 21.88 5.66 0.09
N ARG A 385 22.08 6.14 -1.13
CA ARG A 385 22.66 5.32 -2.21
C ARG A 385 24.09 4.83 -1.91
N THR A 386 24.84 5.52 -1.06
CA THR A 386 26.16 5.05 -0.62
C THR A 386 26.09 3.87 0.33
N TRP A 387 24.91 3.58 0.89
CA TRP A 387 24.65 2.45 1.78
C TRP A 387 24.22 1.17 1.04
N LEU A 388 23.92 1.24 -0.27
CA LEU A 388 23.53 0.06 -1.05
C LEU A 388 24.47 -1.14 -0.88
N PRO A 389 25.81 -0.97 -0.80
CA PRO A 389 26.72 -2.12 -0.61
C PRO A 389 26.55 -2.88 0.71
N TYR A 390 25.83 -2.35 1.72
CA TYR A 390 25.50 -3.07 2.95
C TYR A 390 24.34 -4.06 2.76
N PHE A 391 23.55 -3.90 1.70
CA PHE A 391 22.40 -4.75 1.40
C PHE A 391 22.75 -5.78 0.33
N ASP A 392 22.14 -6.97 0.42
CA ASP A 392 22.20 -7.93 -0.68
C ASP A 392 21.42 -7.40 -1.89
N ARG A 393 21.99 -7.54 -3.08
CA ARG A 393 21.39 -7.06 -4.34
C ARG A 393 20.07 -7.75 -4.67
N ASN A 394 19.85 -8.96 -4.16
CA ASN A 394 18.60 -9.69 -4.33
C ASN A 394 17.48 -9.18 -3.41
N THR A 395 17.83 -8.29 -2.47
CA THR A 395 16.87 -7.62 -1.58
C THR A 395 16.78 -6.13 -1.91
N ILE A 396 17.68 -5.30 -1.37
CA ILE A 396 17.65 -3.86 -1.61
C ILE A 396 18.64 -3.47 -2.71
N SER A 397 18.11 -3.07 -3.86
CA SER A 397 18.91 -2.73 -5.04
C SER A 397 18.88 -1.24 -5.40
N TYR A 398 17.97 -0.45 -4.80
CA TYR A 398 17.87 0.97 -5.10
C TYR A 398 17.27 1.83 -3.98
N PHE A 399 17.66 3.12 -4.00
CA PHE A 399 16.94 4.23 -3.39
C PHE A 399 16.48 5.16 -4.52
N LYS A 400 15.16 5.30 -4.72
CA LYS A 400 14.60 6.20 -5.75
C LYS A 400 14.00 7.46 -5.12
N LYS A 401 13.93 8.53 -5.91
CA LYS A 401 13.23 9.76 -5.51
C LYS A 401 11.72 9.51 -5.48
N GLY A 402 11.06 10.08 -4.47
CA GLY A 402 9.62 9.92 -4.21
C GLY A 402 9.32 8.62 -3.47
N GLY A 403 8.48 8.72 -2.49
CA GLY A 403 8.05 7.64 -1.61
C GLY A 403 7.55 8.21 -0.29
N GLY A 404 6.97 7.38 0.51
CA GLY A 404 6.28 7.69 1.75
C GLY A 404 5.14 6.71 1.89
N GLY A 405 4.11 7.08 2.59
CA GLY A 405 2.87 6.35 2.74
C GLY A 405 1.76 7.29 3.17
N VAL A 406 0.55 6.79 3.18
CA VAL A 406 -0.65 7.60 3.44
C VAL A 406 -0.63 8.17 4.85
N ASP A 407 -0.19 7.38 5.84
CA ASP A 407 -0.22 7.76 7.25
C ASP A 407 0.91 8.68 7.67
N ILE A 408 2.08 8.64 7.00
CA ILE A 408 3.21 9.53 7.30
C ILE A 408 3.23 10.79 6.44
N ASN A 409 2.48 10.85 5.34
CA ASN A 409 2.37 12.05 4.51
C ASN A 409 1.89 13.30 5.28
N PRO A 410 0.99 13.22 6.28
CA PRO A 410 0.65 14.36 7.12
C PRO A 410 1.84 14.96 7.86
N LEU A 411 2.82 14.16 8.33
CA LEU A 411 4.06 14.66 8.92
C LEU A 411 4.86 15.50 7.92
N ASN A 412 5.00 15.01 6.69
CA ASN A 412 5.68 15.75 5.64
C ASN A 412 4.99 17.08 5.34
N ARG A 413 3.65 17.07 5.22
CA ARG A 413 2.88 18.29 4.92
C ARG A 413 2.90 19.33 6.05
N LEU A 414 2.83 18.90 7.32
CA LEU A 414 2.69 19.78 8.46
C LEU A 414 4.02 20.21 9.07
N LEU A 415 5.05 19.37 8.98
CA LEU A 415 6.35 19.56 9.63
C LEU A 415 7.54 19.59 8.67
N GLY A 416 7.33 19.26 7.39
CA GLY A 416 8.41 19.11 6.42
C GLY A 416 9.26 17.86 6.62
N THR A 417 8.83 16.91 7.45
CA THR A 417 9.56 15.68 7.75
C THR A 417 9.81 14.88 6.47
N PRO A 418 11.05 14.49 6.15
CA PRO A 418 11.33 13.58 5.06
C PRO A 418 10.62 12.24 5.24
N THR A 419 10.19 11.61 4.12
CA THR A 419 9.47 10.35 4.19
C THR A 419 10.11 9.26 3.33
N ILE A 420 9.97 8.00 3.78
CA ILE A 420 10.42 6.80 3.10
C ILE A 420 9.23 5.85 2.96
N GLY A 421 9.03 5.30 1.77
CA GLY A 421 8.18 4.14 1.54
C GLY A 421 9.03 2.90 1.32
N PHE A 422 8.78 1.83 2.05
CA PHE A 422 9.35 0.52 1.76
C PHE A 422 8.76 -0.01 0.45
N ILE A 423 9.59 -0.57 -0.42
CA ILE A 423 9.17 -1.08 -1.73
C ILE A 423 9.56 -2.54 -1.85
N PRO A 424 8.62 -3.47 -1.65
CA PRO A 424 8.79 -4.87 -2.02
C PRO A 424 8.47 -5.09 -3.51
N ASP A 425 8.55 -6.34 -3.95
CA ASP A 425 8.06 -6.77 -5.25
C ASP A 425 6.54 -6.70 -5.30
N SER A 426 6.00 -5.70 -5.96
CA SER A 426 4.56 -5.41 -5.97
C SER A 426 3.77 -6.15 -7.05
N GLN A 427 4.40 -7.08 -7.80
CA GLN A 427 3.72 -7.70 -8.95
C GLN A 427 2.49 -8.50 -8.59
N ARG A 428 2.42 -9.03 -7.35
CA ARG A 428 1.28 -9.81 -6.84
C ARG A 428 0.39 -9.03 -5.86
N MET A 429 0.75 -7.80 -5.48
CA MET A 429 0.00 -7.03 -4.47
C MET A 429 -1.47 -6.86 -4.89
N PHE A 430 -1.71 -6.46 -6.12
CA PHE A 430 -3.06 -6.20 -6.61
C PHE A 430 -3.82 -7.47 -7.08
N ASP A 431 -3.24 -8.65 -6.94
CA ASP A 431 -3.97 -9.91 -7.04
C ASP A 431 -4.82 -10.20 -5.78
N ILE A 432 -4.38 -9.64 -4.64
CA ILE A 432 -4.96 -9.95 -3.32
C ILE A 432 -5.52 -8.72 -2.59
N HIS A 433 -4.99 -7.54 -2.88
CA HIS A 433 -5.30 -6.26 -2.23
C HIS A 433 -6.82 -6.01 -2.15
N HIS A 434 -7.31 -5.70 -0.95
CA HIS A 434 -8.73 -5.41 -0.67
C HIS A 434 -9.71 -6.56 -1.01
N SER A 435 -9.31 -7.80 -0.84
CA SER A 435 -10.12 -8.98 -1.19
C SER A 435 -9.98 -10.11 -0.16
N ASP A 436 -10.81 -11.15 -0.30
CA ASP A 436 -10.71 -12.35 0.53
C ASP A 436 -9.37 -13.10 0.37
N ASN A 437 -8.62 -12.80 -0.69
CA ASN A 437 -7.32 -13.42 -0.95
C ASN A 437 -6.17 -12.81 -0.11
N ASP A 438 -6.39 -11.66 0.55
CA ASP A 438 -5.39 -11.10 1.48
C ASP A 438 -5.44 -11.84 2.83
N SER A 439 -4.82 -13.00 2.84
CA SER A 439 -4.81 -13.94 3.95
C SER A 439 -3.38 -14.27 4.40
N PHE A 440 -3.25 -14.76 5.63
CA PHE A 440 -1.96 -15.20 6.19
C PHE A 440 -1.27 -16.26 5.33
N ASP A 441 -2.04 -17.17 4.73
CA ASP A 441 -1.51 -18.24 3.87
C ASP A 441 -0.85 -17.72 2.59
N SER A 442 -1.15 -16.49 2.17
CA SER A 442 -0.52 -15.84 1.01
C SER A 442 0.86 -15.24 1.33
N VAL A 443 1.22 -15.12 2.64
CA VAL A 443 2.48 -14.52 3.09
C VAL A 443 3.59 -15.56 3.17
N HIS A 444 4.67 -15.32 2.44
CA HIS A 444 5.85 -16.16 2.55
C HIS A 444 6.72 -15.71 3.74
N PRO A 445 6.97 -16.58 4.76
CA PRO A 445 7.65 -16.17 5.99
C PRO A 445 9.04 -15.57 5.74
N ARG A 446 9.80 -16.11 4.80
CA ARG A 446 11.15 -15.61 4.50
C ARG A 446 11.12 -14.21 3.87
N GLU A 447 10.15 -13.93 2.98
CA GLU A 447 10.02 -12.61 2.33
C GLU A 447 9.66 -11.54 3.36
N LEU A 448 8.72 -11.83 4.26
CA LEU A 448 8.35 -10.94 5.37
C LEU A 448 9.55 -10.61 6.26
N GLU A 449 10.32 -11.63 6.68
CA GLU A 449 11.50 -11.41 7.54
C GLU A 449 12.63 -10.67 6.81
N LEU A 450 12.81 -10.89 5.53
CA LEU A 450 13.75 -10.10 4.71
C LEU A 450 13.33 -8.61 4.67
N GLY A 451 12.03 -8.33 4.60
CA GLY A 451 11.47 -6.97 4.70
C GLY A 451 11.81 -6.33 6.03
N THR A 452 11.53 -7.03 7.13
CA THR A 452 11.85 -6.59 8.50
C THR A 452 13.34 -6.27 8.65
N ALA A 453 14.21 -7.18 8.23
CA ALA A 453 15.66 -7.00 8.31
C ALA A 453 16.15 -5.82 7.46
N SER A 454 15.57 -5.63 6.28
CA SER A 454 15.92 -4.52 5.38
C SER A 454 15.54 -3.16 6.00
N ILE A 455 14.34 -3.06 6.58
CA ILE A 455 13.89 -1.85 7.27
C ILE A 455 14.77 -1.60 8.50
N ALA A 456 15.00 -2.61 9.36
CA ALA A 456 15.84 -2.48 10.55
C ALA A 456 17.27 -2.02 10.20
N SER A 457 17.85 -2.56 9.13
CA SER A 457 19.19 -2.17 8.65
C SER A 457 19.23 -0.72 8.17
N LEU A 458 18.20 -0.26 7.46
CA LEU A 458 18.11 1.13 7.05
C LEU A 458 17.97 2.06 8.26
N ILE A 459 17.10 1.71 9.22
CA ILE A 459 16.92 2.49 10.45
C ILE A 459 18.21 2.55 11.26
N TYR A 460 18.95 1.45 11.38
CA TYR A 460 20.27 1.43 12.00
C TYR A 460 21.26 2.42 11.34
N LEU A 461 21.32 2.46 10.02
CA LEU A 461 22.21 3.38 9.29
C LEU A 461 21.77 4.84 9.46
N ILE A 462 20.47 5.12 9.43
CA ILE A 462 19.92 6.46 9.66
C ILE A 462 20.18 6.91 11.10
N ASP A 463 19.95 6.03 12.08
CA ASP A 463 20.23 6.32 13.49
C ASP A 463 21.71 6.64 13.72
N LYS A 464 22.61 5.86 13.13
CA LYS A 464 24.05 6.04 13.31
C LYS A 464 24.60 7.29 12.62
N TYR A 465 24.13 7.61 11.41
CA TYR A 465 24.74 8.59 10.52
C TYR A 465 23.90 9.86 10.25
N GLY A 466 22.62 9.88 10.63
CA GLY A 466 21.68 10.94 10.31
C GLY A 466 21.33 11.02 8.82
N LEU A 467 20.78 12.16 8.39
CA LEU A 467 20.39 12.43 6.99
C LEU A 467 21.50 13.12 6.20
#